data_c8d43f33cb96dbfbac714686a2b2a948
#
_entry.id   c8d43f33cb96dbfbac714686a2b2a948
#
_cell.length_a   1.000
_cell.length_b   1.000
_cell.length_c   1.000
_cell.angle_alpha   90.00
_cell.angle_beta   90.00
_cell.angle_gamma   90.00
#
_symmetry.space_group_name_H-M   'P 1'
#
loop_
_entity.id
_entity.type
_entity.pdbx_description
1 polymer ?
#
loop_
_entity_poly.entity_id
_entity_poly.type
_entity_poly.pdbx_seq_one_letter_code
_entity_poly.pdbx_strand_id
1 'polypeptide(L)'
;MFDRPINRSLWAIVLIIICVILIGVAAGVWALNRREQAVNLIRVPEDYATIQEAINTARPADIIQVGAGTYNENLIIDRPVALTAETFDQVNPANNTTIINGGAGTATITIPANLTQLPTIRGFVIQGGNNGIQASSTFIAEFNFFHSSVIAVNYQWGAGGTNRNNVYFKSTDDAIHIDNTDRPLLIENNRIMYAGDDGIEVNLQDKPSPPAIVEVNIWNNMILGSREDGIQFVDFPGDPQDTNRRFVIVGNLIANSQKAGIGLMPNANNIEDFSGADTVEPIRVFNNTFYGNNHGISGGDNLVAFNNIIVNSSGRGVWKVQGAPGANAVVAYTLFFNNSIDADETTLGAGILTGQDPRFVAAPNPGPDGAWETVDDDFSGLLLQGTSPAIDKGVAQYIAVSGEPIPPQPITGFIGAAPDLGWREFGSPVMLTPTASPIPSPTSATLTPSATFTFTPVAPTATFVTLTPPPTNTPPTPSVTVPAPTLTLTSAPTITITATPQPTILNITPNTAPANTTVNLTITGSNFANGAVVLFEGAQGAAPQVTTTQVVNPTTIVITVNTAVDTSFGTQAWDVRVTNPNNTTAVLADAFTVTVSP
;
A
#
# COMPACT_ATOMS: atom_id res chain seq x y z
N MET A 1 16.03 7.06 83.36
CA MET A 1 15.94 7.45 81.94
C MET A 1 15.62 6.20 81.16
N PHE A 2 14.39 6.03 80.72
CA PHE A 2 13.93 4.79 80.10
C PHE A 2 14.09 4.90 78.58
N ASP A 3 15.08 4.22 78.01
CA ASP A 3 15.22 4.00 76.59
C ASP A 3 14.31 2.85 76.20
N ARG A 4 13.20 3.17 75.54
CA ARG A 4 12.30 2.17 74.94
C ARG A 4 12.84 1.83 73.54
N PRO A 5 13.13 0.57 73.22
CA PRO A 5 13.53 0.21 71.89
C PRO A 5 12.39 0.48 70.88
N ILE A 6 12.68 1.26 69.87
CA ILE A 6 11.75 1.53 68.77
C ILE A 6 11.44 0.18 68.10
N ASN A 7 10.15 -0.18 68.13
CA ASN A 7 9.65 -1.46 67.58
C ASN A 7 9.80 -1.48 66.05
N ARG A 8 10.95 -2.01 65.56
CA ARG A 8 11.28 -2.11 64.14
C ARG A 8 10.22 -2.85 63.29
N SER A 9 9.44 -3.78 63.92
CA SER A 9 8.38 -4.51 63.27
C SER A 9 7.16 -3.63 62.94
N LEU A 10 6.86 -2.63 63.80
CA LEU A 10 5.75 -1.71 63.55
C LEU A 10 6.02 -0.80 62.32
N TRP A 11 7.24 -0.35 62.18
CA TRP A 11 7.70 0.47 61.02
C TRP A 11 7.68 -0.34 59.72
N ALA A 12 8.06 -1.61 59.74
CA ALA A 12 8.00 -2.50 58.60
C ALA A 12 6.53 -2.71 58.13
N ILE A 13 5.58 -2.89 59.05
CA ILE A 13 4.18 -3.01 58.73
C ILE A 13 3.61 -1.71 58.14
N VAL A 14 3.94 -0.56 58.70
CA VAL A 14 3.52 0.73 58.20
C VAL A 14 4.08 0.97 56.78
N LEU A 15 5.33 0.62 56.50
CA LEU A 15 5.94 0.76 55.19
C LEU A 15 5.27 -0.15 54.16
N ILE A 16 4.94 -1.38 54.52
CA ILE A 16 4.21 -2.32 53.63
C ILE A 16 2.80 -1.78 53.32
N ILE A 17 2.08 -1.24 54.29
CA ILE A 17 0.75 -0.65 54.08
C ILE A 17 0.83 0.57 53.14
N ILE A 18 1.84 1.43 53.31
CA ILE A 18 2.07 2.59 52.43
C ILE A 18 2.40 2.11 51.01
N CYS A 19 3.24 1.10 50.83
CA CYS A 19 3.56 0.54 49.51
C CYS A 19 2.33 -0.05 48.83
N VAL A 20 1.47 -0.79 49.56
CA VAL A 20 0.24 -1.36 48.99
C VAL A 20 -0.75 -0.26 48.59
N ILE A 21 -0.87 0.81 49.38
CA ILE A 21 -1.72 1.97 49.04
C ILE A 21 -1.17 2.67 47.81
N LEU A 22 0.14 2.89 47.73
CA LEU A 22 0.76 3.54 46.56
C LEU A 22 0.63 2.70 45.30
N ILE A 23 0.78 1.38 45.40
CA ILE A 23 0.55 0.46 44.27
C ILE A 23 -0.94 0.48 43.88
N GLY A 24 -1.86 0.47 44.84
CA GLY A 24 -3.30 0.57 44.57
C GLY A 24 -3.68 1.91 43.90
N VAL A 25 -3.12 3.03 44.35
CA VAL A 25 -3.35 4.34 43.74
C VAL A 25 -2.72 4.40 42.36
N ALA A 26 -1.49 3.89 42.19
CA ALA A 26 -0.84 3.84 40.86
C ALA A 26 -1.60 2.93 39.89
N ALA A 27 -2.10 1.77 40.35
CA ALA A 27 -2.95 0.90 39.53
C ALA A 27 -4.30 1.55 39.22
N GLY A 28 -4.89 2.26 40.18
CA GLY A 28 -6.13 3.03 39.94
C GLY A 28 -5.95 4.19 38.96
N VAL A 29 -4.88 4.97 39.10
CA VAL A 29 -4.52 6.03 38.14
C VAL A 29 -4.19 5.45 36.76
N TRP A 30 -3.48 4.31 36.71
CA TRP A 30 -3.19 3.60 35.47
C TRP A 30 -4.47 3.04 34.81
N ALA A 31 -5.41 2.50 35.59
CA ALA A 31 -6.71 2.03 35.09
C ALA A 31 -7.64 3.19 34.67
N LEU A 32 -7.55 4.36 35.32
CA LEU A 32 -8.27 5.57 34.92
C LEU A 32 -7.68 6.22 33.66
N ASN A 33 -6.37 6.16 33.47
CA ASN A 33 -5.70 6.60 32.24
C ASN A 33 -5.86 5.58 31.09
N ARG A 34 -6.22 4.34 31.36
CA ARG A 34 -6.63 3.31 30.38
C ARG A 34 -8.14 3.28 30.13
N ARG A 35 -8.88 4.32 30.40
CA ARG A 35 -10.13 4.48 29.67
C ARG A 35 -9.72 4.60 28.21
N GLU A 36 -9.85 3.51 27.46
CA GLU A 36 -9.87 3.55 26.00
C GLU A 36 -10.78 4.71 25.64
N GLN A 37 -10.19 5.77 25.12
CA GLN A 37 -11.00 6.91 24.67
C GLN A 37 -11.84 6.33 23.55
N ALA A 38 -13.15 6.29 23.74
CA ALA A 38 -14.06 5.82 22.72
C ALA A 38 -13.75 6.60 21.44
N VAL A 39 -13.46 5.88 20.36
CA VAL A 39 -13.25 6.45 19.03
C VAL A 39 -14.52 7.21 18.67
N ASN A 40 -14.39 8.51 18.40
CA ASN A 40 -15.53 9.31 17.95
C ASN A 40 -15.68 9.20 16.43
N LEU A 41 -16.91 9.12 16.00
CA LEU A 41 -17.30 9.30 14.62
C LEU A 41 -17.73 10.75 14.41
N ILE A 42 -17.01 11.48 13.60
CA ILE A 42 -17.28 12.86 13.20
C ILE A 42 -17.76 12.85 11.77
N ARG A 43 -18.89 13.49 11.47
CA ARG A 43 -19.48 13.52 10.14
C ARG A 43 -19.33 14.87 9.48
N VAL A 44 -19.01 14.86 8.19
CA VAL A 44 -18.96 16.04 7.33
C VAL A 44 -19.95 15.78 6.17
N PRO A 45 -20.93 16.67 5.95
CA PRO A 45 -21.08 18.03 6.50
C PRO A 45 -21.95 18.13 7.77
N GLU A 46 -22.42 17.04 8.39
CA GLU A 46 -23.43 17.08 9.45
C GLU A 46 -22.92 17.73 10.75
N ASP A 47 -21.72 17.36 11.23
CA ASP A 47 -21.14 17.87 12.46
C ASP A 47 -20.27 19.11 12.20
N TYR A 48 -19.57 19.17 11.06
CA TYR A 48 -18.71 20.26 10.61
C TYR A 48 -18.94 20.54 9.13
N ALA A 49 -18.96 21.82 8.76
CA ALA A 49 -19.20 22.22 7.36
C ALA A 49 -18.05 21.85 6.42
N THR A 50 -16.82 21.77 6.94
CA THR A 50 -15.60 21.48 6.16
C THR A 50 -14.81 20.30 6.76
N ILE A 51 -14.04 19.64 5.90
CA ILE A 51 -13.17 18.53 6.33
C ILE A 51 -12.08 19.06 7.25
N GLN A 52 -11.50 20.24 6.96
CA GLN A 52 -10.44 20.81 7.78
C GLN A 52 -10.93 21.17 9.19
N GLU A 53 -12.15 21.68 9.36
CA GLU A 53 -12.74 21.94 10.68
C GLU A 53 -12.89 20.64 11.48
N ALA A 54 -13.34 19.57 10.85
CA ALA A 54 -13.43 18.24 11.46
C ALA A 54 -12.04 17.74 11.89
N ILE A 55 -11.02 17.84 11.03
CA ILE A 55 -9.63 17.48 11.35
C ILE A 55 -9.14 18.30 12.55
N ASN A 56 -9.33 19.61 12.56
CA ASN A 56 -8.85 20.49 13.63
C ASN A 56 -9.45 20.16 15.00
N THR A 57 -10.63 19.57 15.03
CA THR A 57 -11.37 19.25 16.26
C THR A 57 -11.17 17.78 16.69
N ALA A 58 -10.87 16.88 15.75
CA ALA A 58 -10.69 15.47 16.00
C ALA A 58 -9.54 15.19 16.97
N ARG A 59 -9.67 14.11 17.72
CA ARG A 59 -8.62 13.55 18.58
C ARG A 59 -7.85 12.47 17.82
N PRO A 60 -6.66 12.10 18.28
CA PRO A 60 -5.98 10.92 17.79
C PRO A 60 -6.90 9.69 17.76
N ALA A 61 -6.89 8.96 16.64
CA ALA A 61 -7.72 7.79 16.34
C ALA A 61 -9.22 8.04 16.09
N ASP A 62 -9.73 9.27 16.15
CA ASP A 62 -11.10 9.57 15.71
C ASP A 62 -11.28 9.27 14.21
N ILE A 63 -12.51 8.92 13.83
CA ILE A 63 -12.91 8.68 12.45
C ILE A 63 -13.67 9.90 11.94
N ILE A 64 -13.19 10.47 10.84
CA ILE A 64 -13.87 11.54 10.11
C ILE A 64 -14.51 10.91 8.88
N GLN A 65 -15.81 10.79 8.89
CA GLN A 65 -16.61 10.26 7.79
C GLN A 65 -17.15 11.41 6.96
N VAL A 66 -16.82 11.39 5.66
CA VAL A 66 -17.18 12.48 4.73
C VAL A 66 -18.22 12.00 3.75
N GLY A 67 -19.36 12.66 3.72
CA GLY A 67 -20.44 12.40 2.79
C GLY A 67 -20.08 12.70 1.33
N ALA A 68 -20.85 12.14 0.39
CA ALA A 68 -20.63 12.39 -1.04
C ALA A 68 -20.76 13.88 -1.38
N GLY A 69 -19.86 14.39 -2.21
CA GLY A 69 -19.84 15.80 -2.61
C GLY A 69 -18.44 16.26 -3.02
N THR A 70 -18.34 17.53 -3.42
CA THR A 70 -17.05 18.16 -3.76
C THR A 70 -16.65 19.15 -2.68
N TYR A 71 -15.50 18.92 -2.05
CA TYR A 71 -14.90 19.73 -1.02
C TYR A 71 -13.69 20.45 -1.63
N ASN A 72 -13.81 21.77 -1.82
CA ASN A 72 -12.74 22.59 -2.38
C ASN A 72 -11.84 23.07 -1.24
N GLU A 73 -10.94 22.18 -0.80
CA GLU A 73 -10.10 22.39 0.38
C GLU A 73 -8.67 21.90 0.12
N ASN A 74 -7.68 22.60 0.72
CA ASN A 74 -6.34 22.07 0.90
C ASN A 74 -6.21 21.64 2.35
N LEU A 75 -6.07 20.34 2.58
CA LEU A 75 -6.12 19.75 3.91
C LEU A 75 -4.72 19.62 4.53
N ILE A 76 -4.64 19.87 5.83
CA ILE A 76 -3.47 19.54 6.65
C ILE A 76 -3.89 18.49 7.68
N ILE A 77 -3.36 17.28 7.54
CA ILE A 77 -3.62 16.19 8.48
C ILE A 77 -2.45 16.14 9.48
N ASP A 78 -2.53 16.96 10.52
CA ASP A 78 -1.50 17.12 11.55
C ASP A 78 -1.68 16.19 12.75
N ARG A 79 -2.62 15.23 12.65
CA ARG A 79 -2.95 14.26 13.70
C ARG A 79 -3.37 12.91 13.10
N PRO A 80 -3.18 11.80 13.83
CA PRO A 80 -3.51 10.47 13.34
C PRO A 80 -5.02 10.21 13.41
N VAL A 81 -5.76 10.62 12.40
CA VAL A 81 -7.19 10.36 12.21
C VAL A 81 -7.41 9.40 11.05
N ALA A 82 -8.55 8.71 11.05
CA ALA A 82 -9.03 8.00 9.89
C ALA A 82 -9.99 8.90 9.10
N LEU A 83 -9.49 9.54 8.03
CA LEU A 83 -10.29 10.29 7.09
C LEU A 83 -10.85 9.32 6.04
N THR A 84 -12.16 9.12 6.01
CA THR A 84 -12.81 8.15 5.13
C THR A 84 -14.04 8.74 4.47
N ALA A 85 -14.23 8.44 3.18
CA ALA A 85 -15.51 8.69 2.53
C ALA A 85 -16.60 7.79 3.14
N GLU A 86 -17.83 8.30 3.26
CA GLU A 86 -18.95 7.53 3.80
C GLU A 86 -19.27 6.30 2.93
N THR A 87 -19.16 6.48 1.61
CA THR A 87 -19.34 5.40 0.62
C THR A 87 -18.22 5.49 -0.42
N PHE A 88 -17.67 4.36 -0.82
CA PHE A 88 -16.66 4.29 -1.88
C PHE A 88 -16.66 2.91 -2.53
N ASP A 89 -16.19 2.87 -3.78
CA ASP A 89 -16.05 1.63 -4.54
C ASP A 89 -14.69 0.98 -4.26
N GLN A 90 -14.71 -0.19 -3.62
CA GLN A 90 -13.47 -0.94 -3.30
C GLN A 90 -12.91 -1.73 -4.49
N VAL A 91 -13.70 -1.90 -5.54
CA VAL A 91 -13.29 -2.62 -6.76
C VAL A 91 -12.72 -1.65 -7.79
N ASN A 92 -13.39 -0.52 -7.98
CA ASN A 92 -12.95 0.51 -8.91
C ASN A 92 -13.06 1.90 -8.26
N PRO A 93 -12.01 2.37 -7.56
CA PRO A 93 -11.97 3.70 -6.94
C PRO A 93 -12.26 4.87 -7.87
N ALA A 94 -12.14 4.70 -9.19
CA ALA A 94 -12.54 5.73 -10.15
C ALA A 94 -14.05 6.06 -10.12
N ASN A 95 -14.86 5.20 -9.49
CA ASN A 95 -16.30 5.44 -9.27
C ASN A 95 -16.61 6.20 -7.97
N ASN A 96 -15.62 6.58 -7.18
CA ASN A 96 -15.82 7.31 -5.92
C ASN A 96 -16.52 8.65 -6.18
N THR A 97 -17.37 9.07 -5.25
CA THR A 97 -18.21 10.28 -5.38
C THR A 97 -17.91 11.36 -4.36
N THR A 98 -17.03 11.10 -3.39
CA THR A 98 -16.54 12.09 -2.43
C THR A 98 -15.23 12.67 -2.93
N ILE A 99 -15.22 13.95 -3.31
CA ILE A 99 -14.13 14.59 -4.03
C ILE A 99 -13.46 15.62 -3.13
N ILE A 100 -12.15 15.51 -2.94
CA ILE A 100 -11.31 16.55 -2.35
C ILE A 100 -10.58 17.23 -3.51
N ASN A 101 -10.91 18.50 -3.74
CA ASN A 101 -10.39 19.29 -4.84
C ASN A 101 -9.47 20.40 -4.32
N GLY A 102 -8.17 20.22 -4.45
CA GLY A 102 -7.17 21.18 -3.97
C GLY A 102 -6.97 22.37 -4.91
N GLY A 103 -6.55 23.48 -4.33
CA GLY A 103 -6.16 24.68 -5.09
C GLY A 103 -4.80 24.51 -5.77
N ALA A 104 -4.61 25.19 -6.89
CA ALA A 104 -3.34 25.19 -7.63
C ALA A 104 -2.17 25.71 -6.76
N GLY A 105 -0.97 25.17 -7.00
CA GLY A 105 0.28 25.65 -6.38
C GLY A 105 0.59 25.06 -5.01
N THR A 106 -0.30 24.25 -4.41
CA THR A 106 -0.12 23.59 -3.11
C THR A 106 -0.50 22.11 -3.20
N ALA A 107 -0.20 21.34 -2.16
CA ALA A 107 -0.74 19.98 -2.07
C ALA A 107 -2.24 20.01 -1.72
N THR A 108 -3.01 19.08 -2.30
CA THR A 108 -4.43 18.87 -1.91
C THR A 108 -4.50 18.38 -0.47
N ILE A 109 -3.62 17.46 -0.09
CA ILE A 109 -3.49 16.95 1.27
C ILE A 109 -2.01 17.02 1.68
N THR A 110 -1.73 17.68 2.80
CA THR A 110 -0.40 17.73 3.42
C THR A 110 -0.40 16.90 4.69
N ILE A 111 0.56 15.99 4.82
CA ILE A 111 0.84 15.23 6.04
C ILE A 111 2.19 15.69 6.59
N PRO A 112 2.22 16.54 7.63
CA PRO A 112 3.46 17.11 8.15
C PRO A 112 4.33 16.04 8.85
N ALA A 113 5.59 16.40 9.09
CA ALA A 113 6.53 15.55 9.80
C ALA A 113 6.13 15.31 11.26
N ASN A 114 6.68 14.23 11.83
CA ASN A 114 6.62 13.91 13.27
C ASN A 114 5.25 13.45 13.79
N LEU A 115 4.38 12.92 12.96
CA LEU A 115 3.20 12.21 13.46
C LEU A 115 3.63 10.92 14.17
N THR A 116 3.06 10.68 15.35
CA THR A 116 3.41 9.53 16.21
C THR A 116 2.63 8.26 15.87
N GLN A 117 1.55 8.39 15.11
CA GLN A 117 0.68 7.31 14.65
C GLN A 117 0.25 7.60 13.21
N LEU A 118 -0.25 6.58 12.53
CA LEU A 118 -0.60 6.62 11.10
C LEU A 118 -1.98 7.24 10.88
N PRO A 119 -2.10 8.37 10.15
CA PRO A 119 -3.39 8.76 9.57
C PRO A 119 -3.74 7.82 8.42
N THR A 120 -5.05 7.64 8.19
CA THR A 120 -5.57 6.89 7.04
C THR A 120 -6.41 7.81 6.17
N ILE A 121 -6.25 7.70 4.85
CA ILE A 121 -7.01 8.44 3.84
C ILE A 121 -7.64 7.40 2.90
N ARG A 122 -8.98 7.35 2.88
CA ARG A 122 -9.67 6.23 2.26
C ARG A 122 -10.93 6.65 1.49
N GLY A 123 -11.04 6.18 0.23
CA GLY A 123 -12.28 6.22 -0.52
C GLY A 123 -12.59 7.53 -1.23
N PHE A 124 -11.62 8.40 -1.45
CA PHE A 124 -11.79 9.71 -2.06
C PHE A 124 -11.41 9.73 -3.54
N VAL A 125 -11.99 10.66 -4.27
CA VAL A 125 -11.36 11.26 -5.45
C VAL A 125 -10.49 12.41 -4.95
N ILE A 126 -9.19 12.35 -5.23
CA ILE A 126 -8.22 13.40 -4.85
C ILE A 126 -7.71 14.03 -6.13
N GLN A 127 -7.98 15.32 -6.31
CA GLN A 127 -7.65 16.03 -7.54
C GLN A 127 -7.15 17.46 -7.27
N GLY A 128 -6.53 18.05 -8.28
CA GLY A 128 -5.94 19.38 -8.19
C GLY A 128 -4.66 19.40 -7.37
N GLY A 129 -4.19 20.60 -7.03
CA GLY A 129 -2.93 20.79 -6.34
C GLY A 129 -1.70 20.43 -7.18
N ASN A 130 -0.50 20.82 -6.73
CA ASN A 130 0.75 20.31 -7.29
C ASN A 130 0.94 18.84 -6.89
N ASN A 131 0.67 18.52 -5.63
CA ASN A 131 0.62 17.15 -5.15
C ASN A 131 -0.80 16.79 -4.72
N GLY A 132 -1.29 15.60 -5.07
CA GLY A 132 -2.51 15.07 -4.48
C GLY A 132 -2.32 14.85 -2.98
N ILE A 133 -1.27 14.11 -2.59
CA ILE A 133 -0.79 14.00 -1.19
C ILE A 133 0.70 14.34 -1.17
N GLN A 134 1.10 15.24 -0.28
CA GLN A 134 2.50 15.48 0.08
C GLN A 134 2.72 15.06 1.53
N ALA A 135 3.59 14.08 1.77
CA ALA A 135 3.78 13.49 3.08
C ALA A 135 5.24 13.58 3.54
N SER A 136 5.42 13.94 4.82
CA SER A 136 6.68 13.86 5.57
C SER A 136 6.53 13.00 6.84
N SER A 137 5.46 12.24 6.96
CA SER A 137 5.21 11.22 7.99
C SER A 137 4.57 10.00 7.35
N THR A 138 4.65 8.88 8.04
CA THR A 138 4.05 7.60 7.63
C THR A 138 2.52 7.69 7.64
N PHE A 139 1.87 7.14 6.62
CA PHE A 139 0.41 7.15 6.48
C PHE A 139 -0.11 5.93 5.71
N ILE A 140 -1.43 5.78 5.65
CA ILE A 140 -2.12 4.80 4.81
C ILE A 140 -3.00 5.54 3.81
N ALA A 141 -2.84 5.23 2.53
CA ALA A 141 -3.74 5.65 1.45
C ALA A 141 -4.33 4.42 0.78
N GLU A 142 -5.66 4.29 0.79
CA GLU A 142 -6.30 3.12 0.20
C GLU A 142 -7.66 3.44 -0.46
N PHE A 143 -7.95 2.75 -1.57
CA PHE A 143 -9.20 2.89 -2.31
C PHE A 143 -9.49 4.32 -2.78
N ASN A 144 -8.44 5.12 -3.04
CA ASN A 144 -8.58 6.46 -3.58
C ASN A 144 -8.40 6.47 -5.10
N PHE A 145 -8.99 7.46 -5.74
CA PHE A 145 -8.75 7.80 -7.13
C PHE A 145 -8.01 9.13 -7.23
N PHE A 146 -6.82 9.11 -7.78
CA PHE A 146 -5.99 10.29 -7.99
C PHE A 146 -6.01 10.69 -9.46
N HIS A 147 -6.28 11.96 -9.75
CA HIS A 147 -6.14 12.50 -11.09
C HIS A 147 -5.93 14.02 -11.06
N SER A 148 -5.45 14.57 -12.19
CA SER A 148 -5.30 16.03 -12.37
C SER A 148 -4.38 16.73 -11.33
N SER A 149 -3.43 16.01 -10.74
CA SER A 149 -2.32 16.57 -9.96
C SER A 149 -1.04 16.56 -10.81
N VAL A 150 -0.03 17.34 -10.44
CA VAL A 150 1.30 17.21 -11.05
C VAL A 150 1.87 15.88 -10.58
N ILE A 151 2.10 15.69 -9.29
CA ILE A 151 2.44 14.41 -8.67
C ILE A 151 1.24 13.95 -7.85
N ALA A 152 0.80 12.69 -8.02
CA ALA A 152 -0.37 12.27 -7.25
C ALA A 152 -0.02 11.99 -5.78
N VAL A 153 1.08 11.29 -5.48
CA VAL A 153 1.56 11.09 -4.10
C VAL A 153 3.06 11.31 -4.03
N ASN A 154 3.48 12.26 -3.22
CA ASN A 154 4.88 12.60 -2.98
C ASN A 154 5.31 12.20 -1.56
N TYR A 155 6.19 11.20 -1.47
CA TYR A 155 6.82 10.73 -0.24
C TYR A 155 8.13 11.47 -0.01
N GLN A 156 8.13 12.43 0.89
CA GLN A 156 9.33 13.14 1.31
C GLN A 156 10.06 12.40 2.44
N TRP A 157 11.23 12.90 2.83
CA TRP A 157 11.96 12.40 4.00
C TRP A 157 11.06 12.27 5.24
N GLY A 158 11.09 11.10 5.89
CA GLY A 158 10.22 10.77 7.03
C GLY A 158 8.88 10.12 6.66
N ALA A 159 8.51 10.12 5.38
CA ALA A 159 7.32 9.46 4.91
C ALA A 159 7.53 7.96 4.67
N GLY A 160 6.45 7.21 4.67
CA GLY A 160 6.40 5.77 4.42
C GLY A 160 4.99 5.25 4.67
N GLY A 161 4.85 3.96 4.95
CA GLY A 161 3.57 3.34 5.29
C GLY A 161 2.98 2.48 4.19
N THR A 162 1.68 2.58 3.93
CA THR A 162 0.99 1.72 2.98
C THR A 162 0.18 2.53 1.98
N ASN A 163 0.39 2.23 0.72
CA ASN A 163 -0.31 2.80 -0.43
C ASN A 163 -0.89 1.64 -1.24
N ARG A 164 -2.21 1.42 -1.13
CA ARG A 164 -2.80 0.21 -1.71
C ARG A 164 -4.19 0.41 -2.29
N ASN A 165 -4.51 -0.42 -3.29
CA ASN A 165 -5.83 -0.46 -3.91
C ASN A 165 -6.29 0.90 -4.43
N ASN A 166 -5.36 1.78 -4.79
CA ASN A 166 -5.66 3.09 -5.38
C ASN A 166 -5.61 3.01 -6.90
N VAL A 167 -6.28 3.93 -7.53
CA VAL A 167 -6.17 4.19 -8.98
C VAL A 167 -5.53 5.56 -9.18
N TYR A 168 -4.48 5.61 -9.98
CA TYR A 168 -3.76 6.80 -10.41
C TYR A 168 -3.99 6.99 -11.91
N PHE A 169 -4.43 8.15 -12.31
CA PHE A 169 -4.76 8.40 -13.70
C PHE A 169 -4.30 9.78 -14.18
N LYS A 170 -3.37 9.77 -15.12
CA LYS A 170 -2.89 10.97 -15.81
C LYS A 170 -2.39 12.08 -14.87
N SER A 171 -1.52 11.75 -13.92
CA SER A 171 -0.62 12.75 -13.32
C SER A 171 0.13 13.45 -14.44
N THR A 172 0.43 14.73 -14.33
CA THR A 172 1.17 15.44 -15.39
C THR A 172 2.68 15.23 -15.30
N ASP A 173 3.16 14.71 -14.21
CA ASP A 173 4.48 14.24 -13.84
C ASP A 173 4.31 12.82 -13.29
N ASP A 174 4.97 12.46 -12.18
CA ASP A 174 4.88 11.13 -11.60
C ASP A 174 3.52 10.82 -10.98
N ALA A 175 3.14 9.55 -11.02
CA ALA A 175 2.03 9.13 -10.21
C ALA A 175 2.45 8.99 -8.73
N ILE A 176 3.59 8.35 -8.46
CA ILE A 176 4.15 8.20 -7.11
C ILE A 176 5.61 8.61 -7.15
N HIS A 177 5.96 9.61 -6.35
CA HIS A 177 7.32 10.11 -6.20
C HIS A 177 7.86 9.79 -4.80
N ILE A 178 9.06 9.19 -4.72
CA ILE A 178 9.69 8.77 -3.48
C ILE A 178 11.04 9.47 -3.35
N ASP A 179 11.12 10.43 -2.44
CA ASP A 179 12.32 11.22 -2.20
C ASP A 179 13.05 10.72 -0.94
N ASN A 180 13.93 9.75 -1.10
CA ASN A 180 14.79 9.22 -0.03
C ASN A 180 14.06 8.81 1.26
N THR A 181 13.00 8.03 1.19
CA THR A 181 12.31 7.58 2.40
C THR A 181 13.26 6.89 3.38
N ASP A 182 13.11 7.18 4.66
CA ASP A 182 13.77 6.52 5.79
C ASP A 182 12.82 5.61 6.58
N ARG A 183 11.64 5.33 6.02
CA ARG A 183 10.59 4.50 6.62
C ARG A 183 10.20 3.38 5.68
N PRO A 184 9.82 2.21 6.21
CA PRO A 184 9.25 1.15 5.39
C PRO A 184 8.05 1.65 4.59
N LEU A 185 8.01 1.30 3.30
CA LEU A 185 6.94 1.68 2.38
C LEU A 185 6.46 0.46 1.61
N LEU A 186 5.14 0.27 1.59
CA LEU A 186 4.48 -0.74 0.79
C LEU A 186 3.55 -0.07 -0.22
N ILE A 187 3.81 -0.30 -1.50
CA ILE A 187 2.98 0.14 -2.63
C ILE A 187 2.41 -1.14 -3.27
N GLU A 188 1.13 -1.44 -3.01
CA GLU A 188 0.57 -2.71 -3.44
C GLU A 188 -0.82 -2.60 -4.07
N ASN A 189 -1.10 -3.47 -5.04
CA ASN A 189 -2.41 -3.60 -5.67
C ASN A 189 -2.95 -2.28 -6.26
N ASN A 190 -2.07 -1.35 -6.63
CA ASN A 190 -2.49 -0.11 -7.26
C ASN A 190 -2.58 -0.28 -8.78
N ARG A 191 -3.43 0.52 -9.39
CA ARG A 191 -3.52 0.69 -10.83
C ARG A 191 -3.01 2.09 -11.17
N ILE A 192 -1.83 2.16 -11.77
CA ILE A 192 -1.14 3.40 -12.13
C ILE A 192 -1.19 3.50 -13.65
N MET A 193 -1.79 4.56 -14.18
CA MET A 193 -2.13 4.65 -15.60
C MET A 193 -1.77 6.01 -16.17
N TYR A 194 -0.94 5.99 -17.22
CA TYR A 194 -0.66 7.13 -18.09
C TYR A 194 -0.09 8.33 -17.33
N ALA A 195 0.87 8.08 -16.44
CA ALA A 195 1.66 9.15 -15.84
C ALA A 195 2.36 9.99 -16.92
N GLY A 196 2.47 11.28 -16.68
CA GLY A 196 3.06 12.23 -17.63
C GLY A 196 4.58 12.14 -17.68
N ASP A 197 5.18 11.51 -16.68
CA ASP A 197 6.57 11.12 -16.58
C ASP A 197 6.62 9.66 -16.12
N ASP A 198 6.94 9.38 -14.87
CA ASP A 198 7.09 8.02 -14.38
C ASP A 198 5.84 7.50 -13.65
N GLY A 199 5.65 6.18 -13.73
CA GLY A 199 4.64 5.53 -12.89
C GLY A 199 5.02 5.62 -11.42
N ILE A 200 6.26 5.28 -11.08
CA ILE A 200 6.86 5.42 -9.75
C ILE A 200 8.29 5.90 -9.92
N GLU A 201 8.61 7.08 -9.42
CA GLU A 201 9.98 7.59 -9.36
C GLU A 201 10.58 7.40 -7.98
N VAL A 202 11.83 6.93 -7.92
CA VAL A 202 12.62 6.76 -6.70
C VAL A 202 13.91 7.56 -6.82
N ASN A 203 14.02 8.62 -6.03
CA ASN A 203 15.21 9.44 -5.94
C ASN A 203 16.13 8.97 -4.80
N LEU A 204 17.31 8.48 -5.16
CA LEU A 204 18.39 8.12 -4.24
C LEU A 204 19.36 9.30 -4.14
N GLN A 205 19.05 10.26 -3.29
CA GLN A 205 19.88 11.44 -3.07
C GLN A 205 20.88 11.20 -1.93
N ASP A 206 21.94 12.01 -1.89
CA ASP A 206 22.89 12.07 -0.79
C ASP A 206 22.21 12.60 0.49
N LYS A 207 21.58 11.73 1.21
CA LYS A 207 20.91 11.97 2.51
C LYS A 207 21.47 11.00 3.54
N PRO A 208 21.39 11.32 4.83
CA PRO A 208 21.78 10.38 5.87
C PRO A 208 21.10 9.04 5.68
N SER A 209 21.89 7.96 5.74
CA SER A 209 21.32 6.61 5.71
C SER A 209 20.40 6.38 6.90
N PRO A 210 19.26 5.68 6.75
CA PRO A 210 18.49 5.20 7.87
C PRO A 210 19.37 4.38 8.83
N PRO A 211 19.12 4.42 10.15
CA PRO A 211 19.93 3.68 11.12
C PRO A 211 19.76 2.14 11.02
N ALA A 212 18.78 1.68 10.30
CA ALA A 212 18.49 0.27 10.03
C ALA A 212 18.03 0.10 8.58
N ILE A 213 18.02 -1.14 8.10
CA ILE A 213 17.52 -1.47 6.76
C ILE A 213 16.05 -1.04 6.64
N VAL A 214 15.75 -0.30 5.59
CA VAL A 214 14.42 0.13 5.19
C VAL A 214 14.05 -0.59 3.90
N GLU A 215 12.93 -1.31 3.93
CA GLU A 215 12.38 -1.96 2.74
C GLU A 215 11.33 -1.08 2.07
N VAL A 216 11.47 -0.90 0.77
CA VAL A 216 10.48 -0.33 -0.12
C VAL A 216 9.96 -1.46 -1.01
N ASN A 217 8.72 -1.82 -0.79
CA ASN A 217 8.06 -2.94 -1.43
C ASN A 217 7.07 -2.44 -2.48
N ILE A 218 7.27 -2.79 -3.74
CA ILE A 218 6.39 -2.45 -4.87
C ILE A 218 5.80 -3.76 -5.39
N TRP A 219 4.59 -4.09 -4.87
CA TRP A 219 4.01 -5.41 -5.07
C TRP A 219 2.67 -5.36 -5.80
N ASN A 220 2.51 -6.29 -6.76
CA ASN A 220 1.21 -6.57 -7.35
C ASN A 220 0.53 -5.36 -8.01
N ASN A 221 1.28 -4.34 -8.40
CA ASN A 221 0.72 -3.19 -9.09
C ASN A 221 0.56 -3.45 -10.59
N MET A 222 -0.34 -2.71 -11.19
CA MET A 222 -0.49 -2.60 -12.64
C MET A 222 -0.08 -1.19 -13.03
N ILE A 223 1.06 -1.06 -13.75
CA ILE A 223 1.67 0.22 -14.15
C ILE A 223 1.63 0.28 -15.67
N LEU A 224 0.86 1.21 -16.23
CA LEU A 224 0.47 1.21 -17.63
C LEU A 224 0.75 2.55 -18.30
N GLY A 225 1.48 2.53 -19.40
CA GLY A 225 1.56 3.65 -20.32
C GLY A 225 2.22 4.91 -19.79
N SER A 226 3.19 4.80 -18.87
CA SER A 226 4.01 5.93 -18.42
C SER A 226 4.75 6.54 -19.60
N ARG A 227 4.89 7.86 -19.64
CA ARG A 227 5.58 8.54 -20.76
C ARG A 227 7.08 8.39 -20.71
N GLU A 228 7.61 8.14 -19.53
CA GLU A 228 9.00 7.72 -19.38
C GLU A 228 9.04 6.29 -18.84
N ASP A 229 9.43 6.05 -17.60
CA ASP A 229 9.59 4.72 -17.06
C ASP A 229 8.33 4.22 -16.32
N GLY A 230 8.15 2.92 -16.26
CA GLY A 230 7.16 2.34 -15.36
C GLY A 230 7.56 2.54 -13.90
N ILE A 231 8.83 2.22 -13.58
CA ILE A 231 9.48 2.48 -12.31
C ILE A 231 10.87 3.02 -12.61
N GLN A 232 11.16 4.23 -12.16
CA GLN A 232 12.48 4.85 -12.32
C GLN A 232 13.25 4.87 -11.00
N PHE A 233 14.56 4.63 -11.08
CA PHE A 233 15.51 4.87 -10.01
C PHE A 233 16.54 5.89 -10.48
N VAL A 234 16.64 7.00 -9.78
CA VAL A 234 17.65 8.03 -10.05
C VAL A 234 18.69 8.00 -8.95
N ASP A 235 19.92 7.60 -9.31
CA ASP A 235 21.05 7.62 -8.40
C ASP A 235 21.80 8.96 -8.54
N PHE A 236 21.64 9.84 -7.57
CA PHE A 236 22.29 11.16 -7.61
C PHE A 236 23.80 11.02 -7.36
N PRO A 237 24.64 11.71 -8.13
CA PRO A 237 26.08 11.66 -7.97
C PRO A 237 26.50 12.09 -6.57
N GLY A 238 27.29 11.27 -5.90
CA GLY A 238 27.92 11.60 -4.62
C GLY A 238 27.64 10.64 -3.48
N ASP A 239 26.73 9.67 -3.64
CA ASP A 239 26.55 8.63 -2.64
C ASP A 239 27.10 7.26 -3.11
N PRO A 240 28.43 6.99 -2.93
CA PRO A 240 29.00 5.68 -3.24
C PRO A 240 28.71 4.64 -2.14
N GLN A 241 27.87 4.95 -1.13
CA GLN A 241 27.63 4.09 0.01
C GLN A 241 26.21 3.53 -0.02
N ASP A 242 26.08 2.25 0.39
CA ASP A 242 24.79 1.64 0.64
C ASP A 242 24.00 2.45 1.68
N THR A 243 22.88 3.03 1.26
CA THR A 243 22.01 3.87 2.08
C THR A 243 21.09 3.07 3.00
N ASN A 244 21.32 1.77 3.21
CA ASN A 244 20.45 0.88 3.97
C ASN A 244 19.01 0.77 3.40
N ARG A 245 18.78 1.10 2.13
CA ARG A 245 17.50 0.89 1.46
C ARG A 245 17.53 -0.39 0.66
N ARG A 246 16.41 -1.09 0.61
CA ARG A 246 16.23 -2.32 -0.14
C ARG A 246 14.93 -2.24 -0.91
N PHE A 247 14.99 -2.49 -2.20
CA PHE A 247 13.83 -2.41 -3.09
C PHE A 247 13.42 -3.81 -3.55
N VAL A 248 12.14 -4.14 -3.34
CA VAL A 248 11.58 -5.44 -3.71
C VAL A 248 10.39 -5.23 -4.62
N ILE A 249 10.53 -5.61 -5.88
CA ILE A 249 9.56 -5.37 -6.97
C ILE A 249 9.02 -6.72 -7.43
N VAL A 250 7.78 -7.04 -7.05
CA VAL A 250 7.23 -8.39 -7.20
C VAL A 250 5.78 -8.38 -7.66
N GLY A 251 5.46 -9.29 -8.58
CA GLY A 251 4.08 -9.51 -9.01
C GLY A 251 3.46 -8.35 -9.78
N ASN A 252 4.27 -7.43 -10.30
CA ASN A 252 3.75 -6.29 -11.04
C ASN A 252 3.57 -6.62 -12.52
N LEU A 253 2.55 -6.00 -13.12
CA LEU A 253 2.40 -5.88 -14.56
C LEU A 253 2.81 -4.46 -14.96
N ILE A 254 3.88 -4.34 -15.76
CA ILE A 254 4.42 -3.06 -16.21
C ILE A 254 4.36 -3.04 -17.74
N ALA A 255 3.52 -2.18 -18.29
CA ALA A 255 3.22 -2.25 -19.72
C ALA A 255 3.20 -0.89 -20.40
N ASN A 256 3.68 -0.87 -21.65
CA ASN A 256 3.63 0.26 -22.59
C ASN A 256 4.32 1.53 -22.08
N SER A 257 5.32 1.43 -21.20
CA SER A 257 6.18 2.56 -20.85
C SER A 257 7.00 3.00 -22.08
N GLN A 258 7.07 4.31 -22.31
CA GLN A 258 7.73 4.82 -23.54
C GLN A 258 9.25 4.74 -23.46
N LYS A 259 9.82 4.55 -22.26
CA LYS A 259 11.24 4.31 -22.02
C LYS A 259 11.44 2.91 -21.47
N ALA A 260 11.61 2.70 -20.17
CA ALA A 260 11.78 1.37 -19.64
C ALA A 260 10.60 0.94 -18.73
N GLY A 261 10.39 -0.36 -18.61
CA GLY A 261 9.51 -0.88 -17.56
C GLY A 261 10.12 -0.61 -16.18
N ILE A 262 11.43 -0.89 -16.02
CA ILE A 262 12.25 -0.41 -14.90
C ILE A 262 13.48 0.24 -15.49
N GLY A 263 13.74 1.52 -15.18
CA GLY A 263 14.90 2.27 -15.59
C GLY A 263 15.77 2.71 -14.43
N LEU A 264 17.10 2.49 -14.52
CA LEU A 264 18.06 2.99 -13.55
C LEU A 264 18.93 4.05 -14.21
N MET A 265 18.95 5.24 -13.62
CA MET A 265 19.68 6.40 -14.13
C MET A 265 20.81 6.82 -13.20
N PRO A 266 21.99 7.19 -13.74
CA PRO A 266 23.15 7.58 -12.93
C PRO A 266 23.07 9.02 -12.41
N ASN A 267 22.11 9.83 -12.82
CA ASN A 267 21.98 11.20 -12.35
C ASN A 267 20.63 11.83 -12.76
N ALA A 268 20.27 12.93 -12.09
CA ALA A 268 19.02 13.67 -12.28
C ALA A 268 19.01 14.67 -13.46
N ASN A 269 19.82 14.48 -14.50
CA ASN A 269 19.88 15.45 -15.60
C ASN A 269 18.73 15.29 -16.63
N ASN A 270 17.67 14.56 -16.32
CA ASN A 270 16.52 14.30 -17.18
C ASN A 270 16.90 13.79 -18.58
N ILE A 271 18.02 13.13 -18.69
CA ILE A 271 18.44 12.44 -19.90
C ILE A 271 18.35 10.97 -19.55
N GLU A 272 17.47 10.26 -20.23
CA GLU A 272 17.33 8.81 -20.15
C GLU A 272 18.66 8.12 -20.57
N ASP A 273 19.63 8.21 -19.70
CA ASP A 273 20.96 7.64 -19.89
C ASP A 273 21.14 6.44 -18.95
N PHE A 274 20.71 5.29 -19.41
CA PHE A 274 20.93 4.01 -18.74
C PHE A 274 22.40 3.54 -18.87
N SER A 275 23.36 4.42 -18.92
CA SER A 275 24.77 4.09 -19.23
C SER A 275 25.52 3.40 -18.10
N GLY A 276 24.88 3.16 -16.97
CA GLY A 276 25.41 2.43 -15.83
C GLY A 276 25.15 3.21 -14.55
N ALA A 277 24.01 2.93 -13.92
CA ALA A 277 23.77 3.39 -12.57
C ALA A 277 24.62 2.53 -11.63
N ASP A 278 25.61 3.12 -10.98
CA ASP A 278 26.37 2.51 -9.90
C ASP A 278 25.50 2.38 -8.63
N THR A 279 24.25 1.94 -8.78
CA THR A 279 23.28 1.83 -7.70
C THR A 279 23.72 0.76 -6.72
N VAL A 280 24.14 1.17 -5.55
CA VAL A 280 24.65 0.29 -4.50
C VAL A 280 23.52 -0.43 -3.76
N GLU A 281 22.34 0.17 -3.72
CA GLU A 281 21.14 -0.38 -3.08
C GLU A 281 20.68 -1.66 -3.78
N PRO A 282 20.41 -2.72 -3.04
CA PRO A 282 19.86 -3.94 -3.61
C PRO A 282 18.46 -3.73 -4.21
N ILE A 283 18.33 -3.97 -5.52
CA ILE A 283 17.06 -3.97 -6.25
C ILE A 283 16.75 -5.40 -6.65
N ARG A 284 15.63 -5.93 -6.18
CA ARG A 284 15.20 -7.32 -6.34
C ARG A 284 13.91 -7.36 -7.14
N VAL A 285 13.96 -7.89 -8.36
CA VAL A 285 12.88 -7.84 -9.36
C VAL A 285 12.46 -9.25 -9.76
N PHE A 286 11.35 -9.75 -9.23
CA PHE A 286 10.95 -11.12 -9.55
C PHE A 286 9.45 -11.32 -9.66
N ASN A 287 9.07 -12.32 -10.44
CA ASN A 287 7.67 -12.62 -10.75
C ASN A 287 6.91 -11.38 -11.30
N ASN A 288 7.52 -10.59 -12.19
CA ASN A 288 6.85 -9.50 -12.89
C ASN A 288 6.63 -9.84 -14.37
N THR A 289 5.66 -9.19 -14.99
CA THR A 289 5.47 -9.21 -16.44
C THR A 289 5.68 -7.81 -17.01
N PHE A 290 6.61 -7.71 -17.96
CA PHE A 290 6.91 -6.52 -18.75
C PHE A 290 6.36 -6.73 -20.17
N TYR A 291 5.46 -5.84 -20.61
CA TYR A 291 4.78 -5.98 -21.89
C TYR A 291 4.80 -4.70 -22.70
N GLY A 292 5.38 -4.74 -23.90
CA GLY A 292 5.27 -3.64 -24.86
C GLY A 292 6.01 -2.35 -24.47
N ASN A 293 6.92 -2.39 -23.50
CA ASN A 293 7.75 -1.25 -23.12
C ASN A 293 8.82 -0.99 -24.20
N ASN A 294 9.44 0.18 -24.26
CA ASN A 294 10.60 0.34 -25.12
C ASN A 294 11.74 -0.56 -24.63
N HIS A 295 12.13 -0.47 -23.35
CA HIS A 295 12.97 -1.46 -22.70
C HIS A 295 12.19 -2.16 -21.57
N GLY A 296 12.43 -3.45 -21.35
CA GLY A 296 11.83 -4.14 -20.19
C GLY A 296 12.49 -3.68 -18.90
N ILE A 297 13.80 -3.92 -18.74
CA ILE A 297 14.62 -3.48 -17.59
C ILE A 297 15.90 -2.87 -18.14
N SER A 298 16.27 -1.68 -17.67
CA SER A 298 17.46 -0.95 -18.13
C SER A 298 18.33 -0.47 -16.96
N GLY A 299 19.63 -0.71 -17.08
CA GLY A 299 20.65 -0.25 -16.13
C GLY A 299 20.76 -1.10 -14.85
N GLY A 300 21.76 -0.79 -14.05
CA GLY A 300 21.96 -1.33 -12.72
C GLY A 300 23.02 -2.40 -12.55
N ASP A 301 23.85 -2.24 -11.51
CA ASP A 301 24.93 -3.14 -11.13
C ASP A 301 24.67 -3.93 -9.83
N ASN A 302 23.59 -3.62 -9.08
CA ASN A 302 23.09 -4.40 -7.94
C ASN A 302 21.61 -4.84 -8.12
N LEU A 303 21.20 -5.10 -9.36
CA LEU A 303 19.87 -5.56 -9.69
C LEU A 303 19.86 -7.08 -9.95
N VAL A 304 19.07 -7.82 -9.17
CA VAL A 304 18.82 -9.24 -9.38
C VAL A 304 17.39 -9.41 -9.88
N ALA A 305 17.25 -9.88 -11.13
CA ALA A 305 15.96 -10.15 -11.75
C ALA A 305 15.80 -11.66 -12.01
N PHE A 306 14.66 -12.25 -11.59
CA PHE A 306 14.35 -13.65 -11.88
C PHE A 306 12.84 -13.92 -11.90
N ASN A 307 12.44 -15.05 -12.47
CA ASN A 307 11.02 -15.44 -12.65
C ASN A 307 10.18 -14.40 -13.42
N ASN A 308 10.77 -13.60 -14.28
CA ASN A 308 10.05 -12.56 -15.01
C ASN A 308 9.62 -13.05 -16.40
N ILE A 309 8.61 -12.40 -16.98
CA ILE A 309 8.25 -12.46 -18.40
C ILE A 309 8.50 -11.07 -19.00
N ILE A 310 9.28 -11.01 -20.07
CA ILE A 310 9.62 -9.75 -20.77
C ILE A 310 9.32 -9.93 -22.24
N VAL A 311 8.30 -9.24 -22.75
CA VAL A 311 7.77 -9.45 -24.09
C VAL A 311 7.44 -8.16 -24.82
N ASN A 312 7.59 -8.20 -26.15
CA ASN A 312 7.22 -7.13 -27.08
C ASN A 312 7.97 -5.81 -26.85
N SER A 313 9.16 -5.84 -26.24
CA SER A 313 9.97 -4.62 -26.09
C SER A 313 10.44 -4.13 -27.45
N SER A 314 10.14 -2.86 -27.76
CA SER A 314 10.51 -2.26 -29.05
C SER A 314 12.00 -1.98 -29.17
N GLY A 315 12.70 -1.81 -28.05
CA GLY A 315 14.15 -1.73 -27.92
C GLY A 315 14.72 -3.04 -27.40
N ARG A 316 15.02 -3.13 -26.13
CA ARG A 316 15.64 -4.30 -25.52
C ARG A 316 14.75 -4.90 -24.42
N GLY A 317 14.73 -6.21 -24.31
CA GLY A 317 14.12 -6.87 -23.15
C GLY A 317 14.87 -6.48 -21.87
N VAL A 318 16.17 -6.67 -21.83
CA VAL A 318 17.04 -6.20 -20.75
C VAL A 318 18.28 -5.53 -21.30
N TRP A 319 18.69 -4.42 -20.69
CA TRP A 319 19.85 -3.64 -21.13
C TRP A 319 20.70 -3.18 -19.95
N LYS A 320 22.03 -3.43 -20.03
CA LYS A 320 23.04 -2.97 -19.06
C LYS A 320 22.80 -3.43 -17.61
N VAL A 321 22.18 -4.58 -17.42
CA VAL A 321 22.12 -5.23 -16.11
C VAL A 321 23.38 -6.07 -15.95
N GLN A 322 24.46 -5.40 -15.59
CA GLN A 322 25.78 -6.00 -15.38
C GLN A 322 26.55 -5.17 -14.36
N GLY A 323 27.44 -5.81 -13.64
CA GLY A 323 28.32 -5.15 -12.68
C GLY A 323 29.77 -5.64 -12.81
N ALA A 324 30.65 -5.09 -11.98
CA ALA A 324 32.01 -5.57 -11.85
C ALA A 324 32.04 -7.09 -11.51
N PRO A 325 33.14 -7.82 -11.78
CA PRO A 325 33.25 -9.23 -11.40
C PRO A 325 32.92 -9.43 -9.90
N GLY A 326 31.89 -10.21 -9.62
CA GLY A 326 31.38 -10.45 -8.26
C GLY A 326 30.20 -9.57 -7.84
N ALA A 327 29.76 -8.64 -8.66
CA ALA A 327 28.52 -7.88 -8.44
C ALA A 327 27.28 -8.79 -8.50
N ASN A 328 26.20 -8.34 -7.85
CA ASN A 328 24.94 -9.09 -7.80
C ASN A 328 24.00 -8.82 -9.01
N ALA A 329 24.50 -8.17 -10.06
CA ALA A 329 23.71 -7.90 -11.26
C ALA A 329 23.54 -9.16 -12.10
N VAL A 330 22.30 -9.66 -12.21
CA VAL A 330 21.99 -10.86 -12.99
C VAL A 330 20.51 -10.91 -13.37
N VAL A 331 20.24 -11.49 -14.55
CA VAL A 331 18.89 -11.87 -14.98
C VAL A 331 18.83 -13.37 -15.17
N ALA A 332 17.96 -14.06 -14.44
CA ALA A 332 17.83 -15.51 -14.44
C ALA A 332 16.36 -15.93 -14.52
N TYR A 333 16.07 -17.17 -14.86
CA TYR A 333 14.70 -17.73 -14.89
C TYR A 333 13.69 -16.74 -15.50
N THR A 334 14.01 -16.22 -16.66
CA THR A 334 13.22 -15.19 -17.35
C THR A 334 12.85 -15.67 -18.74
N LEU A 335 11.58 -15.43 -19.12
CA LEU A 335 11.10 -15.71 -20.47
C LEU A 335 11.15 -14.41 -21.30
N PHE A 336 11.84 -14.49 -22.42
CA PHE A 336 11.90 -13.44 -23.44
C PHE A 336 11.15 -13.87 -24.71
N PHE A 337 10.28 -13.02 -25.21
CA PHE A 337 9.56 -13.27 -26.44
C PHE A 337 9.27 -11.99 -27.22
N ASN A 338 9.55 -12.03 -28.51
CA ASN A 338 9.23 -10.95 -29.45
C ASN A 338 9.79 -9.58 -29.05
N ASN A 339 10.93 -9.52 -28.34
CA ASN A 339 11.67 -8.30 -28.11
C ASN A 339 12.56 -8.01 -29.32
N SER A 340 12.87 -6.75 -29.59
CA SER A 340 13.81 -6.41 -30.67
C SER A 340 15.19 -7.03 -30.41
N ILE A 341 15.65 -6.96 -29.16
CA ILE A 341 16.82 -7.65 -28.62
C ILE A 341 16.41 -8.16 -27.23
N ASP A 342 16.58 -9.46 -26.95
CA ASP A 342 16.18 -10.03 -25.65
C ASP A 342 17.04 -9.50 -24.50
N ALA A 343 18.37 -9.49 -24.67
CA ALA A 343 19.32 -8.99 -23.68
C ALA A 343 20.56 -8.41 -24.34
N ASP A 344 21.03 -7.26 -23.86
CA ASP A 344 22.21 -6.57 -24.35
C ASP A 344 23.02 -6.02 -23.15
N GLU A 345 24.36 -6.16 -23.19
CA GLU A 345 25.26 -5.77 -22.10
C GLU A 345 24.75 -6.26 -20.72
N THR A 346 24.31 -7.51 -20.65
CA THR A 346 23.59 -8.06 -19.48
C THR A 346 24.16 -9.40 -19.06
N THR A 347 24.34 -9.59 -17.75
CA THR A 347 24.72 -10.90 -17.17
C THR A 347 23.51 -11.82 -17.11
N LEU A 348 23.48 -12.86 -17.94
CA LEU A 348 22.43 -13.88 -17.93
C LEU A 348 22.82 -15.04 -17.06
N GLY A 349 21.91 -15.45 -16.15
CA GLY A 349 21.99 -16.62 -15.30
C GLY A 349 21.28 -17.84 -15.88
N ALA A 350 20.94 -18.79 -15.01
CA ALA A 350 20.24 -20.01 -15.37
C ALA A 350 18.76 -19.77 -15.72
N GLY A 351 18.14 -20.74 -16.39
CA GLY A 351 16.67 -20.80 -16.58
C GLY A 351 16.10 -19.81 -17.58
N ILE A 352 16.91 -19.24 -18.46
CA ILE A 352 16.45 -18.33 -19.51
C ILE A 352 15.69 -19.09 -20.60
N LEU A 353 14.50 -18.62 -20.94
CA LEU A 353 13.68 -19.10 -22.06
C LEU A 353 13.60 -18.00 -23.12
N THR A 354 13.92 -18.32 -24.38
CA THR A 354 13.85 -17.38 -25.51
C THR A 354 12.99 -17.90 -26.63
N GLY A 355 12.33 -17.00 -27.38
CA GLY A 355 11.56 -17.34 -28.57
C GLY A 355 10.31 -18.19 -28.32
N GLN A 356 9.89 -18.34 -27.09
CA GLN A 356 8.68 -19.08 -26.72
C GLN A 356 7.57 -18.10 -26.33
N ASP A 357 6.44 -18.15 -27.05
CA ASP A 357 5.26 -17.35 -26.74
C ASP A 357 4.73 -17.70 -25.34
N PRO A 358 4.61 -16.74 -24.40
CA PRO A 358 4.05 -16.98 -23.07
C PRO A 358 2.59 -17.42 -23.09
N ARG A 359 1.90 -17.28 -24.21
CA ARG A 359 0.49 -17.67 -24.41
C ARG A 359 -0.43 -17.02 -23.40
N PHE A 360 -0.51 -15.72 -23.45
CA PHE A 360 -1.47 -14.98 -22.65
C PHE A 360 -2.91 -15.25 -23.06
N VAL A 361 -3.84 -15.16 -22.12
CA VAL A 361 -5.29 -15.41 -22.33
C VAL A 361 -5.85 -14.44 -23.38
N ALA A 362 -5.49 -13.16 -23.27
CA ALA A 362 -5.87 -12.13 -24.25
C ALA A 362 -4.80 -11.05 -24.34
N ALA A 363 -4.72 -10.42 -25.49
CA ALA A 363 -3.97 -9.18 -25.63
C ALA A 363 -4.68 -8.01 -24.92
N PRO A 364 -3.95 -6.95 -24.52
CA PRO A 364 -4.56 -5.72 -24.03
C PRO A 364 -5.60 -5.16 -25.01
N ASN A 365 -6.64 -4.54 -24.46
CA ASN A 365 -7.69 -3.92 -25.24
C ASN A 365 -8.13 -2.58 -24.63
N PRO A 366 -8.75 -1.66 -25.43
CA PRO A 366 -9.08 -0.31 -24.98
C PRO A 366 -10.34 -0.23 -24.10
N GLY A 367 -10.79 -1.36 -23.55
CA GLY A 367 -11.96 -1.38 -22.69
C GLY A 367 -13.29 -1.11 -23.40
N PRO A 368 -14.37 -0.90 -22.64
CA PRO A 368 -15.73 -0.68 -23.14
C PRO A 368 -15.92 0.58 -23.98
N ASP A 369 -15.17 1.64 -23.76
CA ASP A 369 -15.28 2.89 -24.52
C ASP A 369 -14.59 2.83 -25.89
N GLY A 370 -13.73 1.83 -26.12
CA GLY A 370 -13.01 1.60 -27.38
C GLY A 370 -11.89 2.59 -27.65
N ALA A 371 -11.51 3.41 -26.68
CA ALA A 371 -10.45 4.40 -26.76
C ALA A 371 -9.29 4.04 -25.85
N TRP A 372 -8.07 4.10 -26.35
CA TRP A 372 -6.88 3.96 -25.54
C TRP A 372 -6.59 5.21 -24.68
N GLU A 373 -5.81 5.03 -23.66
CA GLU A 373 -5.45 6.03 -22.65
C GLU A 373 -6.66 6.50 -21.85
N THR A 374 -7.53 5.58 -21.51
CA THR A 374 -8.67 5.82 -20.63
C THR A 374 -8.61 4.93 -19.38
N VAL A 375 -9.44 5.24 -18.40
CA VAL A 375 -9.38 4.55 -17.10
C VAL A 375 -9.90 3.11 -17.16
N ASP A 376 -10.56 2.72 -18.23
CA ASP A 376 -11.13 1.39 -18.45
C ASP A 376 -10.31 0.48 -19.40
N ASP A 377 -9.13 0.94 -19.85
CA ASP A 377 -8.20 0.11 -20.61
C ASP A 377 -7.88 -1.19 -19.88
N ASP A 378 -8.01 -2.32 -20.56
CA ASP A 378 -7.93 -3.63 -19.96
C ASP A 378 -6.66 -4.40 -20.35
N PHE A 379 -5.79 -4.62 -19.38
CA PHE A 379 -4.59 -5.45 -19.47
C PHE A 379 -4.72 -6.75 -18.67
N SER A 380 -5.87 -7.02 -18.06
CA SER A 380 -6.11 -8.19 -17.22
C SER A 380 -5.97 -9.51 -17.97
N GLY A 381 -6.07 -9.48 -19.29
CA GLY A 381 -5.87 -10.64 -20.16
C GLY A 381 -4.43 -11.15 -20.24
N LEU A 382 -3.43 -10.43 -19.71
CA LEU A 382 -2.02 -10.87 -19.67
C LEU A 382 -1.78 -11.92 -18.56
N LEU A 383 -2.63 -12.91 -18.50
CA LEU A 383 -2.57 -14.11 -17.66
C LEU A 383 -2.16 -15.32 -18.50
N LEU A 384 -1.49 -16.29 -17.90
CA LEU A 384 -1.05 -17.49 -18.60
C LEU A 384 -2.22 -18.41 -18.97
N GLN A 385 -2.19 -18.97 -20.19
CA GLN A 385 -3.02 -20.13 -20.55
C GLN A 385 -2.39 -21.41 -20.00
N GLY A 386 -3.18 -22.46 -19.78
CA GLY A 386 -2.70 -23.75 -19.23
C GLY A 386 -1.68 -24.51 -20.11
N THR A 387 -1.36 -23.99 -21.28
CA THR A 387 -0.31 -24.53 -22.18
C THR A 387 0.90 -23.61 -22.28
N SER A 388 0.99 -22.61 -21.42
CA SER A 388 2.10 -21.66 -21.42
C SER A 388 3.44 -22.34 -21.09
N PRO A 389 4.52 -22.00 -21.81
CA PRO A 389 5.86 -22.48 -21.47
C PRO A 389 6.41 -21.84 -20.19
N ALA A 390 5.75 -20.84 -19.63
CA ALA A 390 6.15 -20.16 -18.40
C ALA A 390 5.74 -20.91 -17.12
N ILE A 391 4.80 -21.88 -17.24
CA ILE A 391 4.27 -22.64 -16.11
C ILE A 391 5.36 -23.55 -15.53
N ASP A 392 5.51 -23.54 -14.19
CA ASP A 392 6.50 -24.36 -13.44
C ASP A 392 7.95 -24.13 -13.89
N LYS A 393 8.34 -22.94 -14.31
CA LYS A 393 9.70 -22.62 -14.78
C LYS A 393 10.49 -21.70 -13.88
N GLY A 394 9.87 -21.15 -12.85
CA GLY A 394 10.53 -20.30 -11.87
C GLY A 394 11.24 -21.09 -10.78
N VAL A 395 11.82 -20.34 -9.86
CA VAL A 395 12.42 -20.86 -8.63
C VAL A 395 11.78 -20.19 -7.41
N ALA A 396 11.60 -20.96 -6.36
CA ALA A 396 11.02 -20.43 -5.12
C ALA A 396 11.98 -19.47 -4.39
N GLN A 397 13.28 -19.58 -4.65
CA GLN A 397 14.32 -18.74 -4.06
C GLN A 397 15.53 -18.71 -5.00
N TYR A 398 16.06 -17.55 -5.25
CA TYR A 398 17.31 -17.35 -5.98
C TYR A 398 18.45 -17.06 -5.00
N ILE A 399 19.63 -17.66 -5.20
CA ILE A 399 20.81 -17.37 -4.40
C ILE A 399 21.70 -16.43 -5.21
N ALA A 400 21.85 -15.21 -4.76
CA ALA A 400 22.69 -14.21 -5.39
C ALA A 400 24.19 -14.59 -5.31
N VAL A 401 25.03 -13.92 -6.08
CA VAL A 401 26.50 -14.14 -6.07
C VAL A 401 27.09 -13.90 -4.68
N SER A 402 26.55 -12.96 -3.93
CA SER A 402 26.90 -12.69 -2.53
C SER A 402 26.56 -13.84 -1.57
N GLY A 403 25.76 -14.81 -1.99
CA GLY A 403 25.18 -15.82 -1.13
C GLY A 403 23.85 -15.42 -0.48
N GLU A 404 23.32 -14.24 -0.78
CA GLU A 404 22.02 -13.76 -0.29
C GLU A 404 20.88 -14.58 -0.89
N PRO A 405 20.01 -15.19 -0.06
CA PRO A 405 18.79 -15.81 -0.53
C PRO A 405 17.71 -14.78 -0.84
N ILE A 406 17.15 -14.78 -2.06
CA ILE A 406 16.14 -13.84 -2.53
C ILE A 406 14.87 -14.59 -2.96
N PRO A 407 13.70 -14.37 -2.36
CA PRO A 407 13.52 -13.63 -1.10
C PRO A 407 14.17 -14.34 0.10
N PRO A 408 14.30 -13.71 1.26
CA PRO A 408 14.88 -14.34 2.46
C PRO A 408 14.18 -15.64 2.89
N GLN A 409 12.88 -15.74 2.65
CA GLN A 409 12.10 -16.97 2.78
C GLN A 409 11.62 -17.40 1.40
N PRO A 410 11.69 -18.71 1.06
CA PRO A 410 11.21 -19.19 -0.23
C PRO A 410 9.76 -18.79 -0.51
N ILE A 411 9.45 -18.46 -1.77
CA ILE A 411 8.10 -18.25 -2.26
C ILE A 411 7.29 -19.52 -1.99
N THR A 412 6.11 -19.38 -1.43
CA THR A 412 5.19 -20.48 -1.12
C THR A 412 3.81 -20.19 -1.70
N GLY A 413 2.95 -21.20 -1.77
CA GLY A 413 1.57 -21.04 -2.25
C GLY A 413 1.42 -21.04 -3.77
N PHE A 414 2.49 -21.31 -4.52
CA PHE A 414 2.39 -21.55 -5.96
C PHE A 414 1.69 -22.89 -6.25
N ILE A 415 1.12 -23.02 -7.44
CA ILE A 415 0.41 -24.21 -7.92
C ILE A 415 1.33 -24.95 -8.86
N GLY A 416 1.58 -26.25 -8.59
CA GLY A 416 2.43 -27.07 -9.45
C GLY A 416 3.76 -27.44 -8.82
N ALA A 417 4.78 -27.64 -9.66
CA ALA A 417 6.10 -28.13 -9.24
C ALA A 417 7.07 -27.02 -8.83
N ALA A 418 6.84 -25.81 -9.35
CA ALA A 418 7.65 -24.61 -9.10
C ALA A 418 6.78 -23.36 -9.35
N PRO A 419 7.20 -22.17 -8.90
CA PRO A 419 6.53 -20.93 -9.28
C PRO A 419 6.50 -20.74 -10.79
N ASP A 420 5.44 -20.14 -11.30
CA ASP A 420 5.38 -19.72 -12.69
C ASP A 420 6.28 -18.49 -12.92
N LEU A 421 6.63 -18.25 -14.16
CA LEU A 421 7.22 -16.97 -14.56
C LEU A 421 6.11 -15.93 -14.74
N GLY A 422 6.43 -14.68 -14.40
CA GLY A 422 5.52 -13.55 -14.57
C GLY A 422 4.72 -13.20 -13.33
N TRP A 423 3.79 -12.27 -13.49
CA TRP A 423 3.10 -11.56 -12.42
C TRP A 423 1.98 -12.35 -11.73
N ARG A 424 1.57 -13.49 -12.29
CA ARG A 424 0.47 -14.32 -11.78
C ARG A 424 0.73 -15.80 -12.00
N GLU A 425 0.42 -16.58 -11.00
CA GLU A 425 0.35 -18.04 -11.10
C GLU A 425 -0.84 -18.49 -11.95
N PHE A 426 -0.62 -19.46 -12.82
CA PHE A 426 -1.70 -20.11 -13.56
C PHE A 426 -2.64 -20.86 -12.61
N GLY A 427 -3.93 -20.61 -12.76
CA GLY A 427 -4.97 -21.26 -11.94
C GLY A 427 -5.11 -20.74 -10.53
N SER A 428 -4.30 -19.76 -10.12
CA SER A 428 -4.44 -19.08 -8.85
C SER A 428 -5.17 -17.74 -8.99
N PRO A 429 -6.21 -17.49 -8.19
CA PRO A 429 -6.78 -16.16 -8.08
C PRO A 429 -5.91 -15.24 -7.21
N VAL A 430 -4.91 -15.78 -6.50
CA VAL A 430 -4.10 -15.06 -5.51
C VAL A 430 -2.74 -14.73 -6.12
N MET A 431 -2.26 -13.51 -5.85
CA MET A 431 -0.89 -13.10 -6.17
C MET A 431 0.11 -13.80 -5.26
N LEU A 432 1.27 -14.20 -5.80
CA LEU A 432 2.38 -14.64 -4.99
C LEU A 432 2.99 -13.40 -4.32
N THR A 433 2.76 -13.26 -3.03
CA THR A 433 3.49 -12.27 -2.22
C THR A 433 4.62 -12.97 -1.48
N PRO A 434 5.83 -12.39 -1.43
CA PRO A 434 6.82 -12.80 -0.47
C PRO A 434 6.23 -12.67 0.93
N THR A 435 6.58 -13.60 1.83
CA THR A 435 6.22 -13.41 3.24
C THR A 435 6.88 -12.12 3.69
N ALA A 436 6.10 -11.07 3.94
CA ALA A 436 6.62 -9.81 4.41
C ALA A 436 7.45 -10.06 5.67
N SER A 437 8.67 -9.53 5.70
CA SER A 437 9.36 -9.35 6.98
C SER A 437 8.40 -8.53 7.86
N PRO A 438 8.10 -8.94 9.10
CA PRO A 438 7.15 -8.18 9.91
C PRO A 438 7.68 -6.75 10.02
N ILE A 439 6.89 -5.77 9.55
CA ILE A 439 7.19 -4.36 9.78
C ILE A 439 7.36 -4.22 11.30
N PRO A 440 8.54 -3.86 11.82
CA PRO A 440 8.72 -3.77 13.26
C PRO A 440 7.72 -2.76 13.79
N SER A 441 6.81 -3.24 14.65
CA SER A 441 5.87 -2.37 15.36
C SER A 441 6.69 -1.29 16.07
N PRO A 442 6.35 -0.01 15.97
CA PRO A 442 7.12 1.05 16.60
C PRO A 442 7.22 0.75 18.10
N THR A 443 8.41 0.37 18.55
CA THR A 443 8.71 0.25 19.99
C THR A 443 8.48 1.61 20.61
N SER A 444 7.52 1.69 21.54
CA SER A 444 7.28 2.89 22.34
C SER A 444 8.60 3.35 22.95
N ALA A 445 9.23 4.35 22.35
CA ALA A 445 10.37 5.01 22.92
C ALA A 445 9.92 5.70 24.21
N THR A 446 10.45 5.25 25.34
CA THR A 446 10.27 5.91 26.63
C THR A 446 10.91 7.28 26.54
N LEU A 447 10.08 8.33 26.43
CA LEU A 447 10.53 9.72 26.43
C LEU A 447 11.07 10.06 27.82
N THR A 448 12.37 10.26 27.92
CA THR A 448 12.99 10.95 29.07
C THR A 448 12.57 12.44 28.99
N PRO A 449 12.07 13.07 30.07
CA PRO A 449 11.64 14.46 30.02
C PRO A 449 12.85 15.36 29.80
N SER A 450 12.88 16.06 28.68
CA SER A 450 13.86 17.10 28.37
C SER A 450 13.34 18.49 28.77
N ALA A 451 14.24 19.29 29.28
CA ALA A 451 14.15 20.59 29.90
C ALA A 451 13.04 21.54 29.40
N THR A 452 12.39 22.16 30.37
CA THR A 452 11.42 23.27 30.26
C THR A 452 12.10 24.53 29.69
N PHE A 453 11.65 24.97 28.50
CA PHE A 453 11.98 26.32 28.00
C PHE A 453 10.87 27.30 28.38
N THR A 454 11.22 28.36 29.09
CA THR A 454 10.34 29.46 29.46
C THR A 454 10.35 30.49 28.33
N PHE A 455 9.23 30.71 27.68
CA PHE A 455 9.08 31.80 26.71
C PHE A 455 8.56 33.06 27.41
N THR A 456 9.27 34.17 27.24
CA THR A 456 8.81 35.53 27.61
C THR A 456 8.01 36.09 26.42
N PRO A 457 6.78 36.59 26.62
CA PRO A 457 6.00 37.16 25.52
C PRO A 457 6.50 38.55 25.16
N VAL A 458 6.80 38.78 23.87
CA VAL A 458 7.03 40.11 23.28
C VAL A 458 5.73 40.57 22.63
N ALA A 459 5.25 41.75 23.01
CA ALA A 459 4.02 42.33 22.48
C ALA A 459 4.21 42.81 21.02
N PRO A 460 3.24 42.62 20.13
CA PRO A 460 3.32 43.12 18.76
C PRO A 460 2.90 44.60 18.69
N THR A 461 3.76 45.42 18.08
CA THR A 461 3.43 46.81 17.71
C THR A 461 2.75 46.79 16.34
N ALA A 462 1.48 47.17 16.30
CA ALA A 462 0.72 47.30 15.06
C ALA A 462 1.00 48.64 14.38
N THR A 463 1.46 48.60 13.12
CA THR A 463 1.55 49.79 12.26
C THR A 463 0.49 49.67 11.16
N PHE A 464 -0.51 50.53 11.16
CA PHE A 464 -1.52 50.62 10.12
C PHE A 464 -0.98 51.41 8.92
N VAL A 465 -1.04 50.82 7.75
CA VAL A 465 -0.83 51.50 6.46
C VAL A 465 -2.19 51.60 5.76
N THR A 466 -2.62 52.84 5.54
CA THR A 466 -3.86 53.18 4.83
C THR A 466 -3.57 53.19 3.32
N LEU A 467 -4.23 52.33 2.54
CA LEU A 467 -4.18 52.35 1.08
C LEU A 467 -5.44 53.02 0.53
N THR A 468 -5.26 54.04 -0.31
CA THR A 468 -6.30 54.71 -1.11
C THR A 468 -6.58 53.94 -2.39
N PRO A 469 -7.85 53.79 -2.84
CA PRO A 469 -8.18 53.06 -4.08
C PRO A 469 -7.97 53.97 -5.32
N PRO A 470 -7.55 53.36 -6.48
CA PRO A 470 -7.48 54.08 -7.75
C PRO A 470 -8.83 54.13 -8.47
N PRO A 471 -9.02 55.08 -9.41
CA PRO A 471 -10.31 55.36 -10.05
C PRO A 471 -10.67 54.34 -11.14
N THR A 472 -11.96 54.04 -11.22
CA THR A 472 -12.59 53.19 -12.23
C THR A 472 -12.75 53.89 -13.58
N ASN A 473 -12.25 53.27 -14.67
CA ASN A 473 -12.66 53.61 -16.02
C ASN A 473 -13.29 52.36 -16.68
N THR A 474 -14.57 52.41 -16.97
CA THR A 474 -15.33 51.43 -17.75
C THR A 474 -15.52 51.92 -19.18
N PRO A 475 -15.23 51.12 -20.22
CA PRO A 475 -15.75 51.32 -21.58
C PRO A 475 -17.00 50.43 -21.79
N PRO A 476 -17.93 50.81 -22.70
CA PRO A 476 -19.19 50.10 -22.87
C PRO A 476 -19.07 48.85 -23.73
N THR A 477 -19.80 47.80 -23.34
CA THR A 477 -19.95 46.53 -24.02
C THR A 477 -21.02 46.61 -25.13
N PRO A 478 -20.77 46.06 -26.33
CA PRO A 478 -21.85 45.81 -27.26
C PRO A 478 -22.56 44.49 -26.95
N SER A 479 -23.87 44.53 -26.81
CA SER A 479 -24.76 43.39 -26.61
C SER A 479 -24.96 42.65 -27.95
N VAL A 480 -24.59 41.38 -28.02
CA VAL A 480 -24.99 40.47 -29.08
C VAL A 480 -25.90 39.40 -28.48
N THR A 481 -27.15 39.43 -28.86
CA THR A 481 -28.16 38.46 -28.47
C THR A 481 -28.06 37.22 -29.38
N VAL A 482 -27.63 36.09 -28.83
CA VAL A 482 -27.65 34.77 -29.51
C VAL A 482 -28.82 33.98 -28.92
N PRO A 483 -29.71 33.40 -29.74
CA PRO A 483 -30.80 32.57 -29.23
C PRO A 483 -30.27 31.23 -28.70
N ALA A 484 -30.76 30.82 -27.53
CA ALA A 484 -30.40 29.58 -26.87
C ALA A 484 -30.93 28.35 -27.65
N PRO A 485 -30.15 27.29 -27.82
CA PRO A 485 -30.68 26.02 -28.35
C PRO A 485 -31.49 25.31 -27.27
N THR A 486 -32.70 24.87 -27.68
CA THR A 486 -33.60 24.05 -26.88
C THR A 486 -33.04 22.63 -26.80
N LEU A 487 -32.52 22.23 -25.65
CA LEU A 487 -32.11 20.85 -25.39
C LEU A 487 -33.34 20.02 -25.00
N THR A 488 -33.68 19.06 -25.84
CA THR A 488 -34.68 18.02 -25.52
C THR A 488 -34.00 16.97 -24.64
N LEU A 489 -34.37 16.91 -23.37
CA LEU A 489 -33.90 15.87 -22.43
C LEU A 489 -34.56 14.54 -22.80
N THR A 490 -33.78 13.64 -23.40
CA THR A 490 -34.14 12.21 -23.47
C THR A 490 -33.78 11.59 -22.12
N SER A 491 -34.75 10.96 -21.47
CA SER A 491 -34.56 10.25 -20.20
C SER A 491 -33.49 9.18 -20.32
N ALA A 492 -32.45 9.24 -19.45
CA ALA A 492 -31.43 8.21 -19.33
C ALA A 492 -32.06 6.88 -18.84
N PRO A 493 -31.56 5.73 -19.29
CA PRO A 493 -31.98 4.44 -18.77
C PRO A 493 -31.61 4.33 -17.29
N THR A 494 -32.58 3.93 -16.48
CA THR A 494 -32.38 3.65 -15.05
C THR A 494 -31.51 2.38 -14.92
N ILE A 495 -30.27 2.54 -14.56
CA ILE A 495 -29.39 1.40 -14.19
C ILE A 495 -29.80 0.99 -12.78
N THR A 496 -30.44 -0.15 -12.65
CA THR A 496 -30.69 -0.78 -11.35
C THR A 496 -29.38 -1.40 -10.88
N ILE A 497 -28.67 -0.73 -9.98
CA ILE A 497 -27.49 -1.29 -9.32
C ILE A 497 -27.98 -2.35 -8.34
N THR A 498 -27.81 -3.63 -8.69
CA THR A 498 -28.02 -4.73 -7.76
C THR A 498 -26.83 -4.75 -6.82
N ALA A 499 -27.03 -4.44 -5.54
CA ALA A 499 -25.97 -4.55 -4.53
C ALA A 499 -25.37 -5.95 -4.57
N THR A 500 -24.02 -6.04 -4.61
CA THR A 500 -23.31 -7.32 -4.56
C THR A 500 -23.66 -8.03 -3.23
N PRO A 501 -24.19 -9.27 -3.26
CA PRO A 501 -24.62 -9.94 -2.05
C PRO A 501 -23.41 -10.17 -1.12
N GLN A 502 -23.48 -9.67 0.10
CA GLN A 502 -22.47 -9.95 1.12
C GLN A 502 -22.61 -11.39 1.63
N PRO A 503 -21.50 -12.08 2.01
CA PRO A 503 -21.60 -13.34 2.69
C PRO A 503 -22.27 -13.17 4.06
N THR A 504 -22.91 -14.23 4.56
CA THR A 504 -23.35 -14.32 5.95
C THR A 504 -22.88 -15.65 6.51
N ILE A 505 -22.52 -15.69 7.79
CA ILE A 505 -22.23 -16.93 8.50
C ILE A 505 -23.38 -17.20 9.48
N LEU A 506 -23.99 -18.37 9.36
CA LEU A 506 -25.10 -18.78 10.20
C LEU A 506 -24.63 -19.68 11.34
N ASN A 507 -23.77 -20.67 11.05
CA ASN A 507 -23.32 -21.64 12.02
C ASN A 507 -21.99 -22.30 11.59
N ILE A 508 -21.28 -22.86 12.60
CA ILE A 508 -20.06 -23.66 12.43
C ILE A 508 -20.21 -24.97 13.16
N THR A 509 -19.88 -26.09 12.50
CA THR A 509 -20.03 -27.44 13.08
C THR A 509 -18.81 -28.31 12.74
N PRO A 510 -18.15 -28.95 13.75
CA PRO A 510 -18.32 -28.69 15.18
C PRO A 510 -17.86 -27.26 15.56
N ASN A 511 -18.46 -26.69 16.61
CA ASN A 511 -18.09 -25.38 17.13
C ASN A 511 -17.07 -25.42 18.27
N THR A 512 -16.56 -26.60 18.60
CA THR A 512 -15.50 -26.81 19.59
C THR A 512 -14.53 -27.89 19.14
N ALA A 513 -13.26 -27.73 19.52
CA ALA A 513 -12.24 -28.78 19.37
C ALA A 513 -11.19 -28.68 20.48
N PRO A 514 -10.52 -29.80 20.85
CA PRO A 514 -9.38 -29.76 21.75
C PRO A 514 -8.19 -29.00 21.12
N ALA A 515 -7.37 -28.39 21.97
CA ALA A 515 -6.10 -27.82 21.54
C ALA A 515 -5.17 -28.89 20.97
N ASN A 516 -4.26 -28.49 20.07
CA ASN A 516 -3.26 -29.36 19.41
C ASN A 516 -3.87 -30.53 18.62
N THR A 517 -5.02 -30.33 17.99
CA THR A 517 -5.67 -31.30 17.10
C THR A 517 -5.89 -30.71 15.72
N THR A 518 -6.16 -31.58 14.75
CA THR A 518 -6.63 -31.18 13.43
C THR A 518 -8.08 -31.60 13.27
N VAL A 519 -8.95 -30.67 12.89
CA VAL A 519 -10.41 -30.90 12.81
C VAL A 519 -10.97 -30.33 11.50
N ASN A 520 -11.94 -31.03 10.92
CA ASN A 520 -12.71 -30.48 9.80
C ASN A 520 -13.96 -29.76 10.36
N LEU A 521 -14.14 -28.52 9.92
CA LEU A 521 -15.29 -27.70 10.28
C LEU A 521 -16.14 -27.42 9.04
N THR A 522 -17.44 -27.43 9.21
CA THR A 522 -18.41 -27.00 8.22
C THR A 522 -19.00 -25.65 8.63
N ILE A 523 -18.86 -24.66 7.79
CA ILE A 523 -19.44 -23.32 7.94
C ILE A 523 -20.66 -23.25 7.05
N THR A 524 -21.81 -22.92 7.62
CA THR A 524 -23.06 -22.69 6.89
C THR A 524 -23.45 -21.22 6.91
N GLY A 525 -24.03 -20.75 5.79
CA GLY A 525 -24.38 -19.33 5.64
C GLY A 525 -25.02 -19.02 4.30
N SER A 526 -24.70 -17.88 3.72
CA SER A 526 -25.14 -17.52 2.37
C SER A 526 -24.10 -16.68 1.63
N ASN A 527 -24.23 -16.64 0.29
CA ASN A 527 -23.40 -15.83 -0.60
C ASN A 527 -21.89 -16.12 -0.51
N PHE A 528 -21.51 -17.33 -0.15
CA PHE A 528 -20.11 -17.75 -0.22
C PHE A 528 -19.70 -17.90 -1.68
N ALA A 529 -18.57 -17.30 -2.05
CA ALA A 529 -18.02 -17.40 -3.39
C ALA A 529 -16.83 -18.38 -3.43
N ASN A 530 -16.65 -19.06 -4.56
CA ASN A 530 -15.50 -19.93 -4.74
C ASN A 530 -14.20 -19.11 -4.59
N GLY A 531 -13.25 -19.59 -3.79
CA GLY A 531 -12.05 -18.85 -3.39
C GLY A 531 -12.21 -18.01 -2.11
N ALA A 532 -13.32 -18.15 -1.37
CA ALA A 532 -13.45 -17.49 -0.06
C ALA A 532 -12.37 -17.98 0.93
N VAL A 533 -11.86 -17.05 1.72
CA VAL A 533 -10.85 -17.29 2.78
C VAL A 533 -11.52 -17.27 4.13
N VAL A 534 -11.09 -18.17 5.02
CA VAL A 534 -11.59 -18.25 6.40
C VAL A 534 -10.43 -17.99 7.37
N LEU A 535 -10.66 -17.11 8.35
CA LEU A 535 -9.71 -16.76 9.40
C LEU A 535 -10.36 -16.84 10.77
N PHE A 536 -9.54 -17.12 11.80
CA PHE A 536 -9.92 -17.05 13.22
C PHE A 536 -9.28 -15.82 13.85
N GLU A 537 -10.04 -15.07 14.65
CA GLU A 537 -9.59 -13.82 15.26
C GLU A 537 -10.30 -13.57 16.61
N GLY A 538 -9.99 -12.48 17.31
CA GLY A 538 -10.74 -12.00 18.47
C GLY A 538 -10.30 -12.58 19.83
N ALA A 539 -9.53 -13.68 19.90
CA ALA A 539 -9.03 -14.25 21.14
C ALA A 539 -7.53 -13.96 21.36
N GLN A 540 -6.94 -14.46 22.46
CA GLN A 540 -5.54 -14.22 22.81
C GLN A 540 -4.61 -15.35 22.33
N GLY A 541 -3.36 -14.98 21.97
CA GLY A 541 -2.36 -15.93 21.50
C GLY A 541 -2.46 -16.23 20.01
N ALA A 542 -1.79 -17.32 19.60
CA ALA A 542 -1.79 -17.74 18.19
C ALA A 542 -3.15 -18.31 17.79
N ALA A 543 -3.74 -17.79 16.71
CA ALA A 543 -5.03 -18.23 16.20
C ALA A 543 -4.95 -19.65 15.59
N PRO A 544 -6.05 -20.43 15.65
CA PRO A 544 -6.17 -21.69 14.91
C PRO A 544 -5.88 -21.47 13.43
N GLN A 545 -5.08 -22.35 12.84
CA GLN A 545 -4.61 -22.23 11.46
C GLN A 545 -5.49 -23.02 10.50
N VAL A 546 -6.09 -22.35 9.52
CA VAL A 546 -6.83 -22.99 8.44
C VAL A 546 -5.82 -23.56 7.44
N THR A 547 -5.82 -24.86 7.27
CA THR A 547 -4.89 -25.57 6.33
C THR A 547 -5.52 -25.84 4.97
N THR A 548 -6.85 -26.00 4.90
CA THR A 548 -7.60 -26.13 3.65
C THR A 548 -8.93 -25.40 3.75
N THR A 549 -9.38 -24.80 2.64
CA THR A 549 -10.71 -24.21 2.49
C THR A 549 -11.34 -24.71 1.21
N GLN A 550 -12.54 -25.26 1.28
CA GLN A 550 -13.34 -25.68 0.15
C GLN A 550 -14.75 -25.07 0.22
N VAL A 551 -15.07 -24.21 -0.71
CA VAL A 551 -16.44 -23.74 -0.91
C VAL A 551 -17.21 -24.82 -1.66
N VAL A 552 -18.06 -25.56 -0.98
CA VAL A 552 -18.86 -26.64 -1.56
C VAL A 552 -19.99 -26.08 -2.43
N ASN A 553 -20.60 -25.01 -1.97
CA ASN A 553 -21.65 -24.28 -2.67
C ASN A 553 -21.84 -22.88 -2.00
N PRO A 554 -22.67 -21.98 -2.55
CA PRO A 554 -22.86 -20.64 -1.98
C PRO A 554 -23.38 -20.56 -0.54
N THR A 555 -23.73 -21.69 0.07
CA THR A 555 -24.24 -21.76 1.46
C THR A 555 -23.38 -22.62 2.37
N THR A 556 -22.28 -23.23 1.87
CA THR A 556 -21.49 -24.19 2.64
C THR A 556 -20.01 -24.09 2.30
N ILE A 557 -19.18 -23.89 3.33
CA ILE A 557 -17.72 -23.98 3.27
C ILE A 557 -17.26 -25.12 4.20
N VAL A 558 -16.33 -25.94 3.76
CA VAL A 558 -15.62 -26.92 4.57
C VAL A 558 -14.17 -26.50 4.70
N ILE A 559 -13.65 -26.48 5.92
CA ILE A 559 -12.26 -26.13 6.23
C ILE A 559 -11.61 -27.22 7.07
N THR A 560 -10.31 -27.38 6.92
CA THR A 560 -9.47 -28.16 7.85
C THR A 560 -8.69 -27.17 8.71
N VAL A 561 -8.74 -27.32 10.02
CA VAL A 561 -8.15 -26.40 10.99
C VAL A 561 -7.19 -27.14 11.90
N ASN A 562 -5.98 -26.59 12.05
CA ASN A 562 -5.04 -27.01 13.09
C ASN A 562 -5.22 -26.10 14.31
N THR A 563 -5.58 -26.68 15.45
CA THR A 563 -5.82 -26.00 16.72
C THR A 563 -4.57 -25.90 17.61
N ALA A 564 -3.37 -25.85 17.02
CA ALA A 564 -2.12 -25.61 17.74
C ALA A 564 -2.08 -24.15 18.25
N VAL A 565 -2.77 -23.91 19.40
CA VAL A 565 -2.85 -22.62 20.06
C VAL A 565 -1.96 -22.61 21.31
N ASP A 566 -1.64 -21.40 21.79
CA ASP A 566 -0.94 -21.27 23.07
C ASP A 566 -1.88 -21.64 24.24
N THR A 567 -1.64 -22.79 24.82
CA THR A 567 -2.48 -23.33 25.92
C THR A 567 -2.35 -22.57 27.23
N SER A 568 -1.39 -21.65 27.36
CA SER A 568 -1.21 -20.81 28.56
C SER A 568 -2.39 -19.85 28.80
N PHE A 569 -3.16 -19.55 27.76
CA PHE A 569 -4.36 -18.71 27.86
C PHE A 569 -5.63 -19.48 28.21
N GLY A 570 -5.55 -20.81 28.39
CA GLY A 570 -6.71 -21.65 28.69
C GLY A 570 -7.65 -21.82 27.50
N THR A 571 -8.91 -22.21 27.80
CA THR A 571 -9.95 -22.35 26.76
C THR A 571 -10.31 -20.97 26.17
N GLN A 572 -10.27 -20.86 24.84
CA GLN A 572 -10.51 -19.61 24.12
C GLN A 572 -11.64 -19.77 23.10
N ALA A 573 -12.52 -18.77 23.02
CA ALA A 573 -13.50 -18.63 21.94
C ALA A 573 -12.95 -17.68 20.85
N TRP A 574 -13.11 -18.08 19.60
CA TRP A 574 -12.59 -17.38 18.43
C TRP A 574 -13.73 -16.92 17.53
N ASP A 575 -13.64 -15.68 17.06
CA ASP A 575 -14.45 -15.18 15.97
C ASP A 575 -14.03 -15.85 14.67
N VAL A 576 -14.97 -16.11 13.79
CA VAL A 576 -14.70 -16.68 12.48
C VAL A 576 -15.10 -15.68 11.40
N ARG A 577 -14.12 -15.30 10.62
CA ARG A 577 -14.28 -14.39 9.47
C ARG A 577 -14.25 -15.19 8.17
N VAL A 578 -15.23 -14.96 7.30
CA VAL A 578 -15.24 -15.41 5.91
C VAL A 578 -15.11 -14.19 5.01
N THR A 579 -14.11 -14.21 4.13
CA THR A 579 -13.89 -13.15 3.11
C THR A 579 -14.00 -13.75 1.73
N ASN A 580 -14.94 -13.29 0.93
CA ASN A 580 -15.07 -13.66 -0.48
C ASN A 580 -13.96 -13.02 -1.34
N PRO A 581 -13.69 -13.53 -2.55
CA PRO A 581 -12.69 -12.94 -3.46
C PRO A 581 -12.96 -11.48 -3.85
N ASN A 582 -14.22 -11.03 -3.78
CA ASN A 582 -14.61 -9.64 -3.99
C ASN A 582 -14.48 -8.77 -2.72
N ASN A 583 -13.74 -9.23 -1.72
CA ASN A 583 -13.51 -8.59 -0.42
C ASN A 583 -14.76 -8.32 0.43
N THR A 584 -15.93 -8.85 0.06
CA THR A 584 -17.07 -8.83 0.98
C THR A 584 -16.84 -9.82 2.12
N THR A 585 -17.11 -9.39 3.35
CA THR A 585 -16.78 -10.16 4.56
C THR A 585 -18.00 -10.40 5.44
N ALA A 586 -17.97 -11.53 6.18
CA ALA A 586 -18.84 -11.79 7.31
C ALA A 586 -18.01 -12.25 8.50
N VAL A 587 -18.42 -11.88 9.70
CA VAL A 587 -17.82 -12.34 10.96
C VAL A 587 -18.91 -12.93 11.83
N LEU A 588 -18.65 -14.10 12.41
CA LEU A 588 -19.46 -14.69 13.47
C LEU A 588 -18.63 -14.69 14.74
N ALA A 589 -19.03 -13.89 15.72
CA ALA A 589 -18.32 -13.72 16.98
C ALA A 589 -18.45 -14.98 17.85
N ASP A 590 -17.39 -15.31 18.61
CA ASP A 590 -17.29 -16.44 19.54
C ASP A 590 -17.74 -17.78 18.92
N ALA A 591 -17.52 -17.94 17.62
CA ALA A 591 -18.11 -19.02 16.83
C ALA A 591 -17.42 -20.37 16.98
N PHE A 592 -16.16 -20.39 17.40
CA PHE A 592 -15.38 -21.61 17.54
C PHE A 592 -14.54 -21.59 18.81
N THR A 593 -14.70 -22.60 19.66
CA THR A 593 -13.99 -22.71 20.94
C THR A 593 -12.89 -23.77 20.88
N VAL A 594 -11.66 -23.38 21.17
CA VAL A 594 -10.56 -24.32 21.41
C VAL A 594 -10.48 -24.61 22.91
N THR A 595 -10.70 -25.86 23.28
CA THR A 595 -10.70 -26.31 24.66
C THR A 595 -9.33 -26.83 25.08
N VAL A 596 -8.83 -26.35 26.22
CA VAL A 596 -7.62 -26.84 26.87
C VAL A 596 -8.04 -27.75 28.00
N SER A 597 -7.61 -29.02 27.95
CA SER A 597 -7.82 -29.93 29.09
C SER A 597 -6.97 -29.46 30.28
N PRO A 598 -7.52 -29.49 31.52
CA PRO A 598 -6.82 -29.11 32.73
C PRO A 598 -5.60 -29.97 33.03
#